data_9e2b59838af382b4746aeeb105a54724
#
_entry.id   9e2b59838af382b4746aeeb105a54724
#
_cell.length_a   1.000
_cell.length_b   1.000
_cell.length_c   1.000
_cell.angle_alpha   90.00
_cell.angle_beta   90.00
_cell.angle_gamma   90.00
#
_symmetry.space_group_name_H-M   'P 1'
#
loop_
_entity.id
_entity.type
_entity.pdbx_description
1 polymer ?
#
loop_
_entity_poly.entity_id
_entity_poly.type
_entity_poly.pdbx_seq_one_letter_code
_entity_poly.pdbx_strand_id
1 'polypeptide(L)'
;MVKVSVIIPCKEINGYTLRCINYLQAIPEKDEIEIFVVTDAVCPGLPSAKRNWAMERAHGEIFAFIDSDAYPSKYWLRNALFWLQFYDAVCGPGVLPDDAPYEEFVSDQVHQWIFCPYRVIPKTPQMVKWFPTFNLIVKKKAATQFELFLTGEDDKFGLKIKEGIFYHPDILVYHNRRGAFKPLWRQFGQWGKTKGHFFRLAVIAYITTLWTYFINFIHGFFKRKLS
;
A
#
# COMPACT_ATOMS: atom_id res chain seq x y z
N MET A 1 5.93 -26.60 3.38
CA MET A 1 5.70 -26.35 1.93
C MET A 1 5.32 -24.88 1.79
N VAL A 2 5.98 -24.14 0.87
CA VAL A 2 5.65 -22.72 0.64
C VAL A 2 4.23 -22.61 0.10
N LYS A 3 3.39 -21.81 0.75
CA LYS A 3 1.99 -21.59 0.39
C LYS A 3 1.77 -20.20 -0.20
N VAL A 4 2.50 -19.21 0.29
CA VAL A 4 2.34 -17.81 -0.07
C VAL A 4 3.66 -17.20 -0.51
N SER A 5 3.68 -16.52 -1.63
CA SER A 5 4.81 -15.72 -2.10
C SER A 5 4.51 -14.24 -1.81
N VAL A 6 5.23 -13.68 -0.84
CA VAL A 6 5.14 -12.25 -0.50
C VAL A 6 6.06 -11.46 -1.42
N ILE A 7 5.52 -10.48 -2.13
CA ILE A 7 6.21 -9.73 -3.18
C ILE A 7 6.32 -8.26 -2.78
N ILE A 8 7.57 -7.80 -2.61
CA ILE A 8 7.94 -6.46 -2.13
C ILE A 8 8.76 -5.76 -3.21
N PRO A 9 8.15 -4.95 -4.08
CA PRO A 9 8.90 -4.14 -5.03
C PRO A 9 9.52 -2.94 -4.31
N CYS A 10 10.82 -2.72 -4.47
CA CYS A 10 11.49 -1.54 -3.94
C CYS A 10 12.56 -1.02 -4.91
N LYS A 11 13.03 0.19 -4.71
CA LYS A 11 14.17 0.73 -5.46
C LYS A 11 15.48 0.16 -4.93
N GLU A 12 15.62 0.21 -3.63
CA GLU A 12 16.75 -0.28 -2.85
C GLU A 12 16.26 -0.72 -1.47
N ILE A 13 17.03 -1.55 -0.78
CA ILE A 13 16.72 -1.95 0.59
C ILE A 13 17.08 -0.80 1.53
N ASN A 14 16.11 -0.32 2.28
CA ASN A 14 16.27 0.74 3.28
C ASN A 14 15.62 0.32 4.62
N GLY A 15 15.61 1.23 5.59
CA GLY A 15 15.06 0.96 6.93
C GLY A 15 13.60 0.51 6.92
N TYR A 16 12.76 1.06 6.05
CA TYR A 16 11.36 0.64 5.90
C TYR A 16 11.27 -0.79 5.33
N THR A 17 12.07 -1.09 4.30
CA THR A 17 12.12 -2.43 3.70
C THR A 17 12.57 -3.48 4.72
N LEU A 18 13.60 -3.18 5.53
CA LEU A 18 14.06 -4.05 6.60
C LEU A 18 12.98 -4.25 7.67
N ARG A 19 12.26 -3.18 8.03
CA ARG A 19 11.12 -3.25 8.95
C ARG A 19 10.04 -4.21 8.41
N CYS A 20 9.65 -4.06 7.14
CA CYS A 20 8.70 -4.95 6.47
C CYS A 20 9.13 -6.42 6.58
N ILE A 21 10.39 -6.73 6.22
CA ILE A 21 10.93 -8.08 6.28
C ILE A 21 10.90 -8.63 7.72
N ASN A 22 11.33 -7.86 8.71
CA ASN A 22 11.33 -8.27 10.10
C ASN A 22 9.93 -8.63 10.62
N TYR A 23 8.93 -7.82 10.27
CA TYR A 23 7.55 -8.12 10.64
C TYR A 23 7.01 -9.37 9.94
N LEU A 24 7.33 -9.58 8.66
CA LEU A 24 6.97 -10.81 7.93
C LEU A 24 7.61 -12.06 8.54
N GLN A 25 8.85 -11.95 9.03
CA GLN A 25 9.53 -13.03 9.73
C GLN A 25 9.00 -13.28 11.15
N ALA A 26 8.19 -12.37 11.69
CA ALA A 26 7.60 -12.47 13.02
C ALA A 26 6.12 -12.91 13.02
N ILE A 27 5.46 -13.00 11.85
CA ILE A 27 4.08 -13.51 11.80
C ILE A 27 4.02 -15.02 12.13
N PRO A 28 2.89 -15.51 12.66
CA PRO A 28 2.77 -16.95 13.00
C PRO A 28 2.96 -17.89 11.81
N GLU A 29 2.59 -17.45 10.62
CA GLU A 29 2.62 -18.21 9.36
C GLU A 29 3.96 -18.10 8.59
N LYS A 30 5.03 -17.60 9.23
CA LYS A 30 6.35 -17.34 8.60
C LYS A 30 6.95 -18.55 7.86
N ASP A 31 6.69 -19.76 8.33
CA ASP A 31 7.23 -20.99 7.73
C ASP A 31 6.44 -21.42 6.47
N GLU A 32 5.31 -20.78 6.18
CA GLU A 32 4.48 -21.00 5.00
C GLU A 32 4.77 -19.98 3.88
N ILE A 33 5.63 -18.96 4.12
CA ILE A 33 5.90 -17.90 3.16
C ILE A 33 7.31 -17.98 2.56
N GLU A 34 7.42 -17.54 1.33
CA GLU A 34 8.68 -17.07 0.73
C GLU A 34 8.57 -15.55 0.50
N ILE A 35 9.69 -14.84 0.55
CA ILE A 35 9.72 -13.38 0.44
C ILE A 35 10.58 -12.97 -0.74
N PHE A 36 10.00 -12.28 -1.71
CA PHE A 36 10.67 -11.67 -2.85
C PHE A 36 10.84 -10.17 -2.61
N VAL A 37 12.04 -9.73 -2.25
CA VAL A 37 12.41 -8.31 -2.24
C VAL A 37 13.06 -7.98 -3.58
N VAL A 38 12.32 -7.34 -4.48
CA VAL A 38 12.78 -7.07 -5.83
C VAL A 38 13.24 -5.62 -5.96
N THR A 39 14.57 -5.44 -6.00
CA THR A 39 15.22 -4.13 -6.10
C THR A 39 15.51 -3.73 -7.55
N ASP A 40 15.95 -2.48 -7.78
CA ASP A 40 16.43 -2.05 -9.10
C ASP A 40 17.69 -2.81 -9.56
N ALA A 41 18.47 -3.38 -8.64
CA ALA A 41 19.61 -4.24 -8.97
C ALA A 41 19.17 -5.60 -9.56
N VAL A 42 18.00 -6.09 -9.19
CA VAL A 42 17.44 -7.37 -9.67
C VAL A 42 16.56 -7.18 -10.89
N CYS A 43 15.67 -6.19 -10.85
CA CYS A 43 14.75 -5.85 -11.93
C CYS A 43 14.61 -4.32 -11.96
N PRO A 44 15.37 -3.61 -12.79
CA PRO A 44 15.33 -2.15 -12.86
C PRO A 44 13.99 -1.66 -13.41
N GLY A 45 13.53 -0.50 -12.90
CA GLY A 45 12.38 0.21 -13.44
C GLY A 45 11.12 0.14 -12.58
N LEU A 46 9.98 -0.11 -13.21
CA LEU A 46 8.66 0.07 -12.60
C LEU A 46 8.35 -0.98 -11.51
N PRO A 47 7.59 -0.61 -10.45
CA PRO A 47 7.09 -1.59 -9.47
C PRO A 47 6.31 -2.73 -10.09
N SER A 48 5.51 -2.47 -11.14
CA SER A 48 4.79 -3.49 -11.92
C SER A 48 5.72 -4.52 -12.56
N ALA A 49 6.84 -4.09 -13.13
CA ALA A 49 7.84 -5.02 -13.71
C ALA A 49 8.45 -5.91 -12.62
N LYS A 50 8.76 -5.36 -11.45
CA LYS A 50 9.27 -6.11 -10.30
C LYS A 50 8.27 -7.14 -9.78
N ARG A 51 6.98 -6.76 -9.69
CA ARG A 51 5.92 -7.70 -9.30
C ARG A 51 5.81 -8.85 -10.30
N ASN A 52 5.80 -8.55 -11.60
CA ASN A 52 5.78 -9.58 -12.64
C ASN A 52 7.00 -10.51 -12.58
N TRP A 53 8.19 -9.95 -12.40
CA TRP A 53 9.43 -10.71 -12.25
C TRP A 53 9.36 -11.71 -11.08
N ALA A 54 8.80 -11.29 -9.95
CA ALA A 54 8.62 -12.16 -8.78
C ALA A 54 7.53 -13.22 -9.02
N MET A 55 6.38 -12.83 -9.60
CA MET A 55 5.27 -13.76 -9.87
C MET A 55 5.70 -14.93 -10.77
N GLU A 56 6.61 -14.70 -11.74
CA GLU A 56 7.14 -15.72 -12.64
C GLU A 56 8.02 -16.75 -11.91
N ARG A 57 8.61 -16.37 -10.77
CA ARG A 57 9.58 -17.18 -10.00
C ARG A 57 9.00 -17.75 -8.72
N ALA A 58 7.81 -17.31 -8.37
CA ALA A 58 7.12 -17.63 -7.15
C ALA A 58 6.61 -19.08 -7.14
N HIS A 59 6.85 -19.79 -6.04
CA HIS A 59 6.43 -21.17 -5.83
C HIS A 59 5.09 -21.29 -5.10
N GLY A 60 4.67 -20.23 -4.37
CA GLY A 60 3.39 -20.21 -3.66
C GLY A 60 2.18 -20.21 -4.58
N GLU A 61 1.09 -20.80 -4.12
CA GLU A 61 -0.21 -20.80 -4.79
C GLU A 61 -0.99 -19.48 -4.55
N ILE A 62 -0.45 -18.61 -3.71
CA ILE A 62 -1.02 -17.32 -3.34
C ILE A 62 0.08 -16.26 -3.48
N PHE A 63 -0.23 -15.15 -4.13
CA PHE A 63 0.61 -13.95 -4.16
C PHE A 63 0.10 -12.95 -3.13
N ALA A 64 0.99 -12.43 -2.30
CA ALA A 64 0.71 -11.38 -1.35
C ALA A 64 1.57 -10.16 -1.69
N PHE A 65 0.95 -9.12 -2.21
CA PHE A 65 1.62 -7.85 -2.54
C PHE A 65 1.61 -6.95 -1.32
N ILE A 66 2.78 -6.42 -0.99
CA ILE A 66 2.98 -5.44 0.07
C ILE A 66 4.05 -4.44 -0.38
N ASP A 67 3.86 -3.14 -0.13
CA ASP A 67 4.86 -2.14 -0.49
C ASP A 67 6.04 -2.15 0.51
N SER A 68 7.21 -1.71 0.08
CA SER A 68 8.43 -1.71 0.89
C SER A 68 8.40 -0.74 2.08
N ASP A 69 7.45 0.18 2.11
CA ASP A 69 7.17 1.12 3.19
C ASP A 69 5.92 0.73 4.00
N ALA A 70 5.46 -0.51 3.83
CA ALA A 70 4.40 -1.11 4.61
C ALA A 70 4.89 -2.36 5.37
N TYR A 71 4.20 -2.75 6.45
CA TYR A 71 4.48 -3.99 7.18
C TYR A 71 3.19 -4.57 7.77
N PRO A 72 3.07 -5.93 7.85
CA PRO A 72 1.84 -6.57 8.25
C PRO A 72 1.58 -6.46 9.76
N SER A 73 0.31 -6.49 10.15
CA SER A 73 -0.08 -6.80 11.52
C SER A 73 0.18 -8.29 11.83
N LYS A 74 0.23 -8.64 13.11
CA LYS A 74 0.57 -10.01 13.58
C LYS A 74 -0.28 -11.11 12.93
N TYR A 75 -1.55 -10.88 12.70
CA TYR A 75 -2.49 -11.88 12.16
C TYR A 75 -2.94 -11.60 10.72
N TRP A 76 -2.23 -10.69 10.05
CA TRP A 76 -2.52 -10.29 8.67
C TRP A 76 -2.70 -11.48 7.73
N LEU A 77 -1.72 -12.38 7.69
CA LEU A 77 -1.75 -13.51 6.76
C LEU A 77 -2.80 -14.55 7.16
N ARG A 78 -2.96 -14.83 8.45
CA ARG A 78 -4.01 -15.71 8.96
C ARG A 78 -5.40 -15.26 8.53
N ASN A 79 -5.68 -13.97 8.71
CA ASN A 79 -6.97 -13.37 8.32
C ASN A 79 -7.16 -13.44 6.79
N ALA A 80 -6.12 -13.15 6.02
CA ALA A 80 -6.16 -13.27 4.57
C ALA A 80 -6.43 -14.71 4.11
N LEU A 81 -5.71 -15.69 4.66
CA LEU A 81 -5.88 -17.10 4.33
C LEU A 81 -7.26 -17.64 4.69
N PHE A 82 -7.86 -17.16 5.78
CA PHE A 82 -9.24 -17.51 6.14
C PHE A 82 -10.22 -17.07 5.05
N TRP A 83 -10.15 -15.79 4.61
CA TRP A 83 -11.07 -15.27 3.61
C TRP A 83 -10.79 -15.77 2.20
N LEU A 84 -9.56 -16.14 1.89
CA LEU A 84 -9.23 -16.79 0.61
C LEU A 84 -9.86 -18.18 0.45
N GLN A 85 -10.45 -18.77 1.48
CA GLN A 85 -11.25 -20.00 1.31
C GLN A 85 -12.52 -19.72 0.50
N PHE A 86 -13.07 -18.52 0.58
CA PHE A 86 -14.33 -18.11 -0.03
C PHE A 86 -14.15 -17.19 -1.26
N TYR A 87 -13.02 -16.48 -1.34
CA TYR A 87 -12.74 -15.51 -2.40
C TYR A 87 -11.41 -15.80 -3.10
N ASP A 88 -11.26 -15.36 -4.32
CA ASP A 88 -10.02 -15.52 -5.07
C ASP A 88 -9.00 -14.39 -4.80
N ALA A 89 -9.48 -13.25 -4.32
CA ALA A 89 -8.63 -12.16 -3.88
C ALA A 89 -9.21 -11.46 -2.66
N VAL A 90 -8.32 -11.03 -1.75
CA VAL A 90 -8.66 -10.31 -0.53
C VAL A 90 -7.72 -9.12 -0.32
N CYS A 91 -8.20 -8.10 0.37
CA CYS A 91 -7.42 -6.92 0.73
C CYS A 91 -7.85 -6.35 2.08
N GLY A 92 -7.12 -5.38 2.57
CA GLY A 92 -7.48 -4.70 3.80
C GLY A 92 -6.76 -3.34 3.96
N PRO A 93 -7.02 -2.61 5.04
CA PRO A 93 -6.54 -1.25 5.21
C PRO A 93 -5.02 -1.15 5.35
N GLY A 94 -4.49 0.01 4.95
CA GLY A 94 -3.17 0.48 5.35
C GLY A 94 -3.33 1.68 6.27
N VAL A 95 -2.99 1.51 7.54
CA VAL A 95 -3.05 2.58 8.55
C VAL A 95 -1.66 3.14 8.80
N LEU A 96 -1.59 4.41 9.17
CA LEU A 96 -0.32 5.02 9.56
C LEU A 96 0.15 4.38 10.88
N PRO A 97 1.45 4.01 11.01
CA PRO A 97 2.01 3.56 12.28
C PRO A 97 1.91 4.64 13.38
N ASP A 98 1.71 4.21 14.63
CA ASP A 98 1.64 5.15 15.78
C ASP A 98 2.96 5.90 16.02
N ASP A 99 4.09 5.30 15.63
CA ASP A 99 5.43 5.87 15.72
C ASP A 99 5.83 6.66 14.45
N ALA A 100 4.91 6.90 13.53
CA ALA A 100 5.20 7.64 12.30
C ALA A 100 5.59 9.09 12.61
N PRO A 101 6.58 9.65 11.88
CA PRO A 101 6.93 11.06 11.98
C PRO A 101 5.73 11.97 11.68
N TYR A 102 5.74 13.17 12.27
CA TYR A 102 4.67 14.15 12.10
C TYR A 102 4.40 14.50 10.63
N GLU A 103 5.44 14.56 9.81
CA GLU A 103 5.33 14.82 8.38
C GLU A 103 4.56 13.74 7.64
N GLU A 104 4.68 12.49 8.08
CA GLU A 104 3.91 11.37 7.53
C GLU A 104 2.44 11.46 7.95
N PHE A 105 2.17 11.87 9.19
CA PHE A 105 0.81 12.14 9.65
C PHE A 105 0.12 13.21 8.79
N VAL A 106 0.79 14.34 8.52
CA VAL A 106 0.27 15.39 7.64
C VAL A 106 0.01 14.85 6.24
N SER A 107 0.96 14.08 5.70
CA SER A 107 0.82 13.44 4.40
C SER A 107 -0.38 12.49 4.35
N ASP A 108 -0.59 11.70 5.41
CA ASP A 108 -1.73 10.80 5.51
C ASP A 108 -3.06 11.57 5.53
N GLN A 109 -3.17 12.66 6.29
CA GLN A 109 -4.34 13.52 6.29
C GLN A 109 -4.64 14.09 4.89
N VAL A 110 -3.62 14.53 4.17
CA VAL A 110 -3.75 15.02 2.79
C VAL A 110 -4.23 13.91 1.85
N HIS A 111 -3.62 12.74 1.93
CA HIS A 111 -4.09 11.57 1.16
C HIS A 111 -5.53 11.25 1.51
N GLN A 112 -5.80 11.27 2.79
CA GLN A 112 -7.13 11.08 3.31
C GLN A 112 -8.11 12.09 2.75
N TRP A 113 -7.85 13.26 2.52
CA TRP A 113 -8.75 14.30 2.06
C TRP A 113 -8.93 14.32 0.53
N ILE A 114 -7.85 14.12 -0.22
CA ILE A 114 -7.86 14.16 -1.69
C ILE A 114 -8.49 12.90 -2.30
N PHE A 115 -8.24 11.75 -1.67
CA PHE A 115 -8.75 10.47 -2.15
C PHE A 115 -10.09 10.10 -1.51
N CYS A 116 -10.80 11.07 -0.94
CA CYS A 116 -12.02 10.83 -0.20
C CYS A 116 -13.14 10.07 -0.96
N PRO A 117 -13.33 10.13 -2.28
CA PRO A 117 -14.24 9.21 -2.96
C PRO A 117 -13.70 7.76 -3.06
N TYR A 118 -12.37 7.60 -3.03
CA TYR A 118 -11.67 6.30 -3.05
C TYR A 118 -11.16 5.88 -1.66
N ARG A 119 -11.42 6.67 -0.67
CA ARG A 119 -10.91 6.76 0.65
C ARG A 119 -11.75 6.14 1.69
N VAL A 120 -12.82 5.71 1.34
CA VAL A 120 -13.50 4.81 2.21
C VAL A 120 -12.71 3.52 2.16
N ILE A 121 -11.60 3.53 2.93
CA ILE A 121 -11.18 2.27 3.53
C ILE A 121 -12.46 1.77 4.13
N PRO A 122 -13.10 0.77 3.55
CA PRO A 122 -14.39 0.36 4.05
C PRO A 122 -14.20 -0.01 5.52
N LYS A 123 -15.01 0.53 6.41
CA LYS A 123 -14.96 0.16 7.83
C LYS A 123 -15.56 -1.23 8.07
N THR A 124 -16.28 -1.74 7.09
CA THR A 124 -16.98 -3.02 7.12
C THR A 124 -16.52 -3.91 5.96
N PRO A 125 -16.55 -5.24 6.12
CA PRO A 125 -16.27 -6.18 5.04
C PRO A 125 -17.19 -5.94 3.85
N GLN A 126 -16.63 -5.90 2.63
CA GLN A 126 -17.39 -5.75 1.39
C GLN A 126 -16.58 -6.11 0.14
N MET A 127 -17.27 -6.30 -0.98
CA MET A 127 -16.64 -6.47 -2.28
C MET A 127 -16.18 -5.12 -2.85
N VAL A 128 -14.97 -5.09 -3.40
CA VAL A 128 -14.42 -3.95 -4.14
C VAL A 128 -13.95 -4.38 -5.53
N LYS A 129 -14.00 -3.47 -6.51
CA LYS A 129 -13.60 -3.79 -7.89
C LYS A 129 -12.08 -3.78 -8.09
N TRP A 130 -11.37 -3.00 -7.31
CA TRP A 130 -9.92 -2.90 -7.32
C TRP A 130 -9.43 -2.40 -5.96
N PHE A 131 -8.16 -2.66 -5.67
CA PHE A 131 -7.52 -2.18 -4.45
C PHE A 131 -6.02 -1.96 -4.70
N PRO A 132 -5.37 -0.98 -4.05
CA PRO A 132 -3.94 -0.75 -4.17
C PRO A 132 -3.11 -1.96 -3.69
N THR A 133 -2.02 -2.24 -4.38
CA THR A 133 -1.17 -3.42 -4.13
C THR A 133 -0.29 -3.33 -2.88
N PHE A 134 -0.39 -2.26 -2.12
CA PHE A 134 0.28 -2.22 -0.80
C PHE A 134 -0.28 -3.26 0.19
N ASN A 135 -1.48 -3.79 -0.06
CA ASN A 135 -2.13 -4.81 0.76
C ASN A 135 -3.18 -5.60 -0.06
N LEU A 136 -2.70 -6.38 -1.02
CA LEU A 136 -3.54 -7.21 -1.88
C LEU A 136 -3.00 -8.64 -1.88
N ILE A 137 -3.86 -9.59 -1.55
CA ILE A 137 -3.52 -11.02 -1.55
C ILE A 137 -4.45 -11.73 -2.52
N VAL A 138 -3.90 -12.49 -3.46
CA VAL A 138 -4.64 -13.11 -4.55
C VAL A 138 -4.16 -14.53 -4.83
N LYS A 139 -5.07 -15.46 -5.09
CA LYS A 139 -4.71 -16.80 -5.56
C LYS A 139 -4.04 -16.74 -6.93
N LYS A 140 -2.98 -17.50 -7.12
CA LYS A 140 -2.20 -17.56 -8.37
C LYS A 140 -3.09 -17.76 -9.60
N LYS A 141 -4.11 -18.62 -9.52
CA LYS A 141 -5.08 -18.88 -10.60
C LYS A 141 -5.90 -17.67 -11.05
N ALA A 142 -6.10 -16.68 -10.15
CA ALA A 142 -6.87 -15.45 -10.43
C ALA A 142 -5.98 -14.25 -10.76
N ALA A 143 -4.68 -14.36 -10.52
CA ALA A 143 -3.71 -13.32 -10.81
C ALA A 143 -3.39 -13.25 -12.31
N THR A 144 -3.19 -12.03 -12.81
CA THR A 144 -2.71 -11.78 -14.17
C THR A 144 -1.40 -10.99 -14.11
N GLN A 145 -0.72 -10.82 -15.22
CA GLN A 145 0.44 -9.93 -15.28
C GLN A 145 0.01 -8.47 -15.11
N PHE A 146 0.82 -7.70 -14.38
CA PHE A 146 0.67 -6.25 -14.32
C PHE A 146 1.02 -5.61 -15.66
N GLU A 147 0.26 -4.63 -16.07
CA GLU A 147 0.63 -3.78 -17.18
C GLU A 147 1.73 -2.80 -16.74
N LEU A 148 2.67 -2.50 -17.64
CA LEU A 148 3.84 -1.68 -17.33
C LEU A 148 3.50 -0.19 -17.44
N PHE A 149 2.78 0.32 -16.44
CA PHE A 149 2.46 1.73 -16.32
C PHE A 149 3.20 2.38 -15.16
N LEU A 150 3.44 3.67 -15.30
CA LEU A 150 4.04 4.46 -14.22
C LEU A 150 3.08 4.63 -13.03
N THR A 151 1.77 4.64 -13.30
CA THR A 151 0.71 4.74 -12.27
C THR A 151 -0.58 4.12 -12.80
N GLY A 152 -1.42 3.58 -11.89
CA GLY A 152 -2.71 2.97 -12.23
C GLY A 152 -2.61 1.51 -12.67
N GLU A 153 -1.44 0.89 -12.54
CA GLU A 153 -1.24 -0.54 -12.75
C GLU A 153 -2.07 -1.38 -11.78
N ASP A 154 -2.25 -0.89 -10.53
CA ASP A 154 -3.04 -1.55 -9.50
C ASP A 154 -4.51 -1.61 -9.87
N ASP A 155 -5.07 -0.49 -10.36
CA ASP A 155 -6.45 -0.39 -10.80
C ASP A 155 -6.73 -1.43 -11.90
N LYS A 156 -5.85 -1.49 -12.91
CA LYS A 156 -5.99 -2.41 -14.03
C LYS A 156 -5.80 -3.86 -13.64
N PHE A 157 -4.87 -4.14 -12.73
CA PHE A 157 -4.68 -5.47 -12.19
C PHE A 157 -5.94 -5.94 -11.43
N GLY A 158 -6.45 -5.11 -10.51
CA GLY A 158 -7.64 -5.43 -9.73
C GLY A 158 -8.88 -5.65 -10.59
N LEU A 159 -9.11 -4.82 -11.61
CA LEU A 159 -10.24 -4.94 -12.53
C LEU A 159 -10.23 -6.24 -13.39
N LYS A 160 -9.09 -6.90 -13.52
CA LYS A 160 -8.96 -8.20 -14.21
C LYS A 160 -9.35 -9.40 -13.32
N ILE A 161 -9.49 -9.20 -12.02
CA ILE A 161 -9.94 -10.24 -11.08
C ILE A 161 -11.46 -10.39 -11.25
N LYS A 162 -11.90 -11.46 -11.92
CA LYS A 162 -13.30 -11.63 -12.38
C LYS A 162 -14.33 -11.51 -11.27
N GLU A 163 -14.08 -12.10 -10.11
CA GLU A 163 -15.00 -12.12 -8.97
C GLU A 163 -14.87 -10.87 -8.07
N GLY A 164 -13.96 -9.94 -8.43
CA GLY A 164 -13.63 -8.81 -7.58
C GLY A 164 -12.73 -9.18 -6.40
N ILE A 165 -12.55 -8.25 -5.49
CA ILE A 165 -11.65 -8.38 -4.33
C ILE A 165 -12.49 -8.21 -3.07
N PHE A 166 -12.39 -9.15 -2.12
CA PHE A 166 -13.06 -9.01 -0.84
C PHE A 166 -12.20 -8.20 0.13
N TYR A 167 -12.71 -7.07 0.57
CA TYR A 167 -12.08 -6.23 1.57
C TYR A 167 -12.50 -6.67 2.98
N HIS A 168 -11.52 -6.81 3.88
CA HIS A 168 -11.78 -7.05 5.31
C HIS A 168 -10.86 -6.18 6.19
N PRO A 169 -11.41 -5.46 7.21
CA PRO A 169 -10.63 -4.55 8.04
C PRO A 169 -9.51 -5.23 8.84
N ASP A 170 -9.65 -6.50 9.19
CA ASP A 170 -8.64 -7.24 9.96
C ASP A 170 -7.45 -7.74 9.12
N ILE A 171 -7.50 -7.61 7.80
CA ILE A 171 -6.34 -7.83 6.92
C ILE A 171 -5.52 -6.54 6.92
N LEU A 172 -4.96 -6.21 8.08
CA LEU A 172 -4.36 -4.91 8.36
C LEU A 172 -2.87 -4.89 8.05
N VAL A 173 -2.41 -3.85 7.35
CA VAL A 173 -1.00 -3.44 7.29
C VAL A 173 -0.81 -2.04 7.85
N TYR A 174 0.37 -1.79 8.40
CA TYR A 174 0.83 -0.45 8.72
C TYR A 174 1.57 0.09 7.50
N HIS A 175 1.24 1.28 7.04
CA HIS A 175 1.78 1.84 5.82
C HIS A 175 2.29 3.26 6.05
N ASN A 176 3.61 3.41 6.01
CA ASN A 176 4.26 4.71 6.10
C ASN A 176 3.92 5.59 4.89
N ARG A 177 3.86 6.90 5.10
CA ARG A 177 3.57 7.86 4.05
C ARG A 177 4.84 8.62 3.64
N ARG A 178 4.86 9.15 2.46
CA ARG A 178 5.93 10.05 2.03
C ARG A 178 5.80 11.37 2.77
N GLY A 179 6.55 11.53 3.85
CA GLY A 179 6.40 12.62 4.81
C GLY A 179 6.84 14.00 4.33
N ALA A 180 7.68 14.11 3.31
CA ALA A 180 8.18 15.39 2.86
C ALA A 180 7.32 15.97 1.71
N PHE A 181 7.13 17.32 1.71
CA PHE A 181 6.38 18.03 0.68
C PHE A 181 6.85 17.73 -0.75
N LYS A 182 8.16 17.70 -1.00
CA LYS A 182 8.73 17.39 -2.32
C LYS A 182 8.37 16.00 -2.85
N PRO A 183 8.54 14.90 -2.08
CA PRO A 183 8.09 13.57 -2.49
C PRO A 183 6.58 13.48 -2.73
N LEU A 184 5.78 14.10 -1.88
CA LEU A 184 4.32 14.16 -2.03
C LEU A 184 3.92 14.88 -3.32
N TRP A 185 4.50 16.05 -3.59
CA TRP A 185 4.28 16.82 -4.81
C TRP A 185 4.65 16.05 -6.08
N ARG A 186 5.80 15.33 -6.06
CA ARG A 186 6.19 14.46 -7.17
C ARG A 186 5.19 13.33 -7.41
N GLN A 187 4.70 12.72 -6.35
CA GLN A 187 3.70 11.66 -6.42
C GLN A 187 2.40 12.15 -7.06
N PHE A 188 1.90 13.30 -6.61
CA PHE A 188 0.72 13.93 -7.23
C PHE A 188 0.99 14.34 -8.68
N GLY A 189 2.20 14.80 -9.00
CA GLY A 189 2.64 15.09 -10.36
C GLY A 189 2.56 13.88 -11.30
N GLN A 190 2.96 12.73 -10.82
CA GLN A 190 2.89 11.48 -11.57
C GLN A 190 1.43 11.03 -11.77
N TRP A 191 0.63 11.06 -10.74
CA TRP A 191 -0.79 10.68 -10.85
C TRP A 191 -1.60 11.63 -11.74
N GLY A 192 -1.26 12.90 -11.74
CA GLY A 192 -1.92 13.88 -12.60
C GLY A 192 -1.68 13.69 -14.09
N LYS A 193 -0.51 13.21 -14.45
CA LYS A 193 -0.17 12.89 -15.84
C LYS A 193 -1.04 11.77 -16.40
N THR A 194 -1.52 10.86 -15.55
CA THR A 194 -2.30 9.70 -15.96
C THR A 194 -3.81 9.90 -15.87
N LYS A 195 -4.32 10.79 -14.99
CA LYS A 195 -5.76 10.94 -14.71
C LYS A 195 -6.40 12.26 -15.19
N GLY A 196 -5.67 13.13 -15.91
CA GLY A 196 -6.22 14.30 -16.65
C GLY A 196 -6.84 15.46 -15.83
N HIS A 197 -7.04 15.32 -14.51
CA HIS A 197 -7.63 16.34 -13.64
C HIS A 197 -6.65 16.98 -12.66
N PHE A 198 -5.40 16.89 -12.98
CA PHE A 198 -4.28 17.12 -12.08
C PHE A 198 -4.18 18.50 -11.47
N PHE A 199 -4.39 19.56 -12.26
CA PHE A 199 -4.12 20.93 -11.78
C PHE A 199 -5.06 21.32 -10.63
N ARG A 200 -6.34 20.96 -10.71
CA ARG A 200 -7.32 21.23 -9.64
C ARG A 200 -6.98 20.47 -8.35
N LEU A 201 -6.63 19.19 -8.47
CA LEU A 201 -6.29 18.33 -7.33
C LEU A 201 -4.97 18.79 -6.67
N ALA A 202 -3.98 19.18 -7.45
CA ALA A 202 -2.70 19.66 -6.94
C ALA A 202 -2.82 21.00 -6.20
N VAL A 203 -3.63 21.94 -6.70
CA VAL A 203 -3.88 23.22 -6.04
C VAL A 203 -4.65 23.00 -4.73
N ILE A 204 -5.66 22.16 -4.72
CA ILE A 204 -6.43 21.82 -3.52
C ILE A 204 -5.53 21.15 -2.50
N ALA A 205 -4.70 20.17 -2.92
CA ALA A 205 -3.73 19.50 -2.06
C ALA A 205 -2.73 20.46 -1.44
N TYR A 206 -2.22 21.40 -2.23
CA TYR A 206 -1.29 22.43 -1.77
C TYR A 206 -1.92 23.34 -0.70
N ILE A 207 -3.11 23.88 -0.98
CA ILE A 207 -3.82 24.77 -0.06
C ILE A 207 -4.18 24.05 1.24
N THR A 208 -4.67 22.80 1.17
CA THR A 208 -5.00 22.00 2.36
C THR A 208 -3.78 21.58 3.16
N THR A 209 -2.67 21.26 2.50
CA THR A 209 -1.41 20.97 3.19
C THR A 209 -0.93 22.18 3.98
N LEU A 210 -0.90 23.36 3.34
CA LEU A 210 -0.53 24.62 4.01
C LEU A 210 -1.48 24.95 5.17
N TRP A 211 -2.78 24.75 4.98
CA TRP A 211 -3.78 25.00 6.02
C TRP A 211 -3.65 24.04 7.20
N THR A 212 -3.40 22.77 6.94
CA THR A 212 -3.18 21.76 7.98
C THR A 212 -1.88 22.05 8.76
N TYR A 213 -0.79 22.43 8.08
CA TYR A 213 0.44 22.88 8.74
C TYR A 213 0.20 24.11 9.61
N PHE A 214 -0.54 25.09 9.13
CA PHE A 214 -0.86 26.31 9.85
C PHE A 214 -1.69 26.02 11.12
N ILE A 215 -2.75 25.22 11.02
CA ILE A 215 -3.58 24.87 12.18
C ILE A 215 -2.77 24.08 13.21
N ASN A 216 -1.96 23.12 12.77
CA ASN A 216 -1.16 22.30 13.69
C ASN A 216 -0.01 23.11 14.32
N PHE A 217 0.57 24.06 13.60
CA PHE A 217 1.52 25.02 14.15
C PHE A 217 0.87 25.86 15.27
N ILE A 218 -0.31 26.39 15.03
CA ILE A 218 -1.09 27.14 16.04
C ILE A 218 -1.42 26.24 17.25
N HIS A 219 -1.90 25.03 17.01
CA HIS A 219 -2.24 24.08 18.06
C HIS A 219 -1.01 23.69 18.91
N GLY A 220 0.13 23.43 18.25
CA GLY A 220 1.41 23.16 18.93
C GLY A 220 1.94 24.35 19.72
N PHE A 221 1.74 25.57 19.22
CA PHE A 221 2.11 26.80 19.91
C PHE A 221 1.29 27.03 21.18
N PHE A 222 -0.02 26.78 21.13
CA PHE A 222 -0.88 26.92 22.30
C PHE A 222 -0.67 25.80 23.34
N LYS A 223 -0.40 24.56 22.91
CA LYS A 223 -0.06 23.47 23.85
C LYS A 223 1.21 23.75 24.65
N ARG A 224 2.23 24.36 24.03
CA ARG A 224 3.49 24.72 24.72
C ARG A 224 3.36 25.91 25.67
N LYS A 225 2.29 26.70 25.57
CA LYS A 225 2.04 27.83 26.50
C LYS A 225 1.19 27.46 27.70
N LEU A 226 0.56 26.28 27.69
CA LEU A 226 -0.31 25.78 28.76
C LEU A 226 0.33 24.64 29.56
N SER A 227 1.53 24.23 29.21
CA SER A 227 2.42 23.34 29.97
C SER A 227 3.57 24.17 30.61
#